data_3eb9403144edde01d3fc06396228095f
#
_entry.id   3eb9403144edde01d3fc06396228095f
#
_cell.length_a   1.000
_cell.length_b   1.000
_cell.length_c   1.000
_cell.angle_alpha   90.00
_cell.angle_beta   90.00
_cell.angle_gamma   90.00
#
_symmetry.space_group_name_H-M   'P 1'
#
loop_
_entity.id
_entity.type
_entity.pdbx_description
1 polymer ?
#
loop_
_entity_poly.entity_id
_entity_poly.type
_entity_poly.pdbx_seq_one_letter_code
_entity_poly.pdbx_strand_id
1 'polypeptide(L)'
;MRALGVILAAGALLSAAEPTPDCSAVSGWTQKGPLRTYVGENLFEYMNGNSEGYLVYNFKKMNGVTCTKGEVELVFDISEMESPDFAWGIFVSNRDPNRPVERIGTAGQVQPRRGIFAKDKYFVEIAANPAGDHSETLRAFLTYWEKKIPGSTKLPEAVNWFPEEGLNKD
;
A
#
# COMPACT_ATOMS: atom_id res chain seq x y z
N MET A 1 9.77 -59.94 -0.76
CA MET A 1 9.93 -58.69 0.02
C MET A 1 9.88 -57.55 -0.99
N ARG A 2 8.79 -56.76 -0.95
CA ARG A 2 8.60 -55.58 -1.81
C ARG A 2 8.93 -54.34 -0.98
N ALA A 3 9.98 -53.60 -1.37
CA ALA A 3 10.35 -52.35 -0.75
C ALA A 3 9.40 -51.24 -1.27
N LEU A 4 8.65 -50.64 -0.37
CA LEU A 4 7.84 -49.44 -0.66
C LEU A 4 8.76 -48.21 -0.58
N GLY A 5 9.04 -47.62 -1.72
CA GLY A 5 9.75 -46.33 -1.77
C GLY A 5 8.81 -45.20 -1.40
N VAL A 6 9.10 -44.53 -0.31
CA VAL A 6 8.42 -43.28 0.07
C VAL A 6 9.04 -42.12 -0.70
N ILE A 7 8.30 -41.53 -1.62
CA ILE A 7 8.70 -40.28 -2.31
C ILE A 7 8.30 -39.12 -1.43
N LEU A 8 9.27 -38.49 -0.76
CA LEU A 8 9.07 -37.19 -0.12
C LEU A 8 9.03 -36.11 -1.21
N ALA A 9 7.84 -35.59 -1.48
CA ALA A 9 7.69 -34.37 -2.27
C ALA A 9 8.05 -33.16 -1.39
N ALA A 10 9.23 -32.60 -1.59
CA ALA A 10 9.61 -31.32 -1.00
C ALA A 10 8.83 -30.20 -1.71
N GLY A 11 7.76 -29.72 -1.09
CA GLY A 11 7.04 -28.53 -1.53
C GLY A 11 7.91 -27.29 -1.33
N ALA A 12 8.47 -26.74 -2.41
CA ALA A 12 9.10 -25.42 -2.36
C ALA A 12 8.02 -24.37 -2.09
N LEU A 13 8.05 -23.78 -0.90
CA LEU A 13 7.29 -22.56 -0.61
C LEU A 13 7.88 -21.44 -1.47
N LEU A 14 7.24 -21.11 -2.59
CA LEU A 14 7.53 -19.88 -3.31
C LEU A 14 7.09 -18.73 -2.40
N SER A 15 8.05 -18.12 -1.71
CA SER A 15 7.86 -16.82 -1.09
C SER A 15 7.61 -15.82 -2.23
N ALA A 16 6.41 -15.23 -2.27
CA ALA A 16 6.15 -14.14 -3.20
C ALA A 16 7.13 -13.00 -2.88
N ALA A 17 7.82 -12.48 -3.92
CA ALA A 17 8.72 -11.35 -3.74
C ALA A 17 7.96 -10.17 -3.14
N GLU A 18 8.57 -9.48 -2.18
CA GLU A 18 8.00 -8.27 -1.59
C GLU A 18 7.75 -7.22 -2.68
N PRO A 19 6.60 -6.54 -2.67
CA PRO A 19 6.32 -5.49 -3.63
C PRO A 19 7.27 -4.31 -3.40
N THR A 20 8.09 -4.05 -4.42
CA THR A 20 9.06 -2.96 -4.40
C THR A 20 8.60 -1.90 -5.40
N PRO A 21 8.30 -0.66 -4.95
CA PRO A 21 7.82 0.38 -5.84
C PRO A 21 8.86 0.74 -6.90
N ASP A 22 8.40 1.06 -8.10
CA ASP A 22 9.18 1.62 -9.19
C ASP A 22 8.37 2.65 -9.98
N CYS A 23 9.03 3.42 -10.82
CA CYS A 23 8.42 4.51 -11.60
C CYS A 23 7.91 4.06 -12.96
N SER A 24 8.01 2.79 -13.32
CA SER A 24 7.65 2.26 -14.65
C SER A 24 6.14 2.11 -14.88
N ALA A 25 5.36 2.30 -13.81
CA ALA A 25 3.90 2.16 -13.83
C ALA A 25 3.22 3.00 -14.91
N VAL A 26 3.75 4.19 -15.18
CA VAL A 26 3.25 5.11 -16.19
C VAL A 26 4.41 5.59 -17.05
N SER A 27 4.23 5.56 -18.38
CA SER A 27 5.28 5.95 -19.32
C SER A 27 5.77 7.40 -19.11
N GLY A 28 7.08 7.57 -19.22
CA GLY A 28 7.75 8.87 -19.14
C GLY A 28 8.08 9.31 -17.71
N TRP A 29 7.84 8.47 -16.70
CA TRP A 29 8.31 8.69 -15.34
C TRP A 29 9.66 8.00 -15.10
N THR A 30 10.55 8.65 -14.38
CA THR A 30 11.89 8.14 -14.03
C THR A 30 12.10 8.24 -12.52
N GLN A 31 12.88 7.31 -11.98
CA GLN A 31 13.21 7.33 -10.56
C GLN A 31 14.30 8.37 -10.26
N LYS A 32 14.08 9.17 -9.23
CA LYS A 32 15.04 10.13 -8.66
C LYS A 32 15.57 9.58 -7.33
N GLY A 33 16.86 9.34 -7.28
CA GLY A 33 17.53 8.82 -6.10
C GLY A 33 17.33 7.30 -5.88
N PRO A 34 17.87 6.77 -4.79
CA PRO A 34 17.78 5.33 -4.50
C PRO A 34 16.41 4.92 -3.95
N LEU A 35 16.16 3.61 -3.97
CA LEU A 35 15.10 2.99 -3.17
C LEU A 35 15.37 3.28 -1.68
N ARG A 36 14.35 3.73 -0.97
CA ARG A 36 14.36 3.92 0.47
C ARG A 36 13.70 2.73 1.14
N THR A 37 14.25 2.28 2.24
CA THR A 37 13.65 1.21 3.05
C THR A 37 13.68 1.61 4.51
N TYR A 38 12.53 1.51 5.17
CA TYR A 38 12.34 1.83 6.58
C TYR A 38 11.67 0.67 7.31
N VAL A 39 12.06 0.46 8.55
CA VAL A 39 11.45 -0.43 9.54
C VAL A 39 11.05 0.39 10.77
N GLY A 40 10.39 -0.23 11.76
CA GLY A 40 9.86 0.51 12.90
C GLY A 40 10.90 1.38 13.63
N GLU A 41 12.14 0.87 13.76
CA GLU A 41 13.21 1.53 14.48
C GLU A 41 13.72 2.81 13.82
N ASN A 42 13.63 2.92 12.49
CA ASN A 42 14.14 4.08 11.75
C ASN A 42 13.06 4.86 10.96
N LEU A 43 11.79 4.50 11.09
CA LEU A 43 10.69 5.19 10.39
C LEU A 43 10.61 6.68 10.78
N PHE A 44 10.95 7.02 12.02
CA PHE A 44 10.99 8.39 12.52
C PHE A 44 11.96 9.28 11.73
N GLU A 45 13.07 8.75 11.23
CA GLU A 45 14.04 9.50 10.41
C GLU A 45 13.42 10.04 9.12
N TYR A 46 12.40 9.35 8.60
CA TYR A 46 11.68 9.72 7.38
C TYR A 46 10.43 10.56 7.66
N MET A 47 9.61 10.15 8.62
CA MET A 47 8.28 10.69 8.83
C MET A 47 8.16 11.62 10.04
N ASN A 48 9.22 11.74 10.84
CA ASN A 48 9.18 12.46 12.12
C ASN A 48 7.99 11.98 12.98
N GLY A 49 7.26 12.89 13.61
CA GLY A 49 6.10 12.57 14.45
C GLY A 49 4.97 11.82 13.74
N ASN A 50 4.90 11.84 12.40
CA ASN A 50 3.90 11.09 11.66
C ASN A 50 4.14 9.57 11.71
N SER A 51 5.34 9.12 12.09
CA SER A 51 5.65 7.69 12.26
C SER A 51 4.73 7.00 13.28
N GLU A 52 4.31 7.71 14.33
CA GLU A 52 3.36 7.19 15.33
C GLU A 52 2.06 6.69 14.69
N GLY A 53 1.56 7.41 13.68
CA GLY A 53 0.38 7.03 12.92
C GLY A 53 0.51 5.72 12.14
N TYR A 54 1.73 5.24 11.91
CA TYR A 54 2.02 3.95 11.29
C TYR A 54 2.27 2.87 12.35
N LEU A 55 3.02 3.21 13.41
CA LEU A 55 3.41 2.26 14.47
C LEU A 55 2.19 1.72 15.22
N VAL A 56 1.16 2.53 15.46
CA VAL A 56 -0.09 2.07 16.10
C VAL A 56 -0.84 1.02 15.28
N TYR A 57 -0.56 0.92 13.96
CA TYR A 57 -1.10 -0.10 13.07
C TYR A 57 -0.11 -1.25 12.81
N ASN A 58 0.76 -1.54 13.77
CA ASN A 58 1.73 -2.64 13.70
C ASN A 58 2.52 -2.66 12.38
N PHE A 59 3.04 -1.48 12.01
CA PHE A 59 3.92 -1.31 10.86
C PHE A 59 5.12 -2.24 10.91
N LYS A 60 5.46 -2.88 9.80
CA LYS A 60 6.61 -3.77 9.66
C LYS A 60 7.72 -3.17 8.83
N LYS A 61 7.40 -2.67 7.64
CA LYS A 61 8.38 -2.20 6.68
C LYS A 61 7.73 -1.26 5.66
N MET A 62 8.50 -0.34 5.15
CA MET A 62 8.16 0.53 4.03
C MET A 62 9.27 0.49 2.99
N ASN A 63 8.89 0.37 1.72
CA ASN A 63 9.76 0.63 0.60
C ASN A 63 9.22 1.84 -0.16
N GLY A 64 10.08 2.80 -0.49
CA GLY A 64 9.68 4.03 -1.15
C GLY A 64 10.63 4.50 -2.24
N VAL A 65 10.08 5.13 -3.27
CA VAL A 65 10.82 5.79 -4.35
C VAL A 65 10.28 7.20 -4.58
N THR A 66 11.09 8.04 -5.22
CA THR A 66 10.61 9.29 -5.78
C THR A 66 10.63 9.17 -7.29
N CYS A 67 9.49 9.42 -7.93
CA CYS A 67 9.34 9.42 -9.38
C CYS A 67 9.20 10.83 -9.91
N THR A 68 9.86 11.14 -11.04
CA THR A 68 9.84 12.48 -11.63
C THR A 68 9.44 12.45 -13.10
N LYS A 69 8.70 13.49 -13.52
CA LYS A 69 8.38 13.78 -14.92
C LYS A 69 8.27 15.29 -15.11
N GLY A 70 9.25 15.90 -15.78
CA GLY A 70 9.38 17.35 -15.83
C GLY A 70 9.59 17.92 -14.42
N GLU A 71 8.75 18.87 -14.03
CA GLU A 71 8.79 19.49 -12.69
C GLU A 71 7.97 18.75 -11.65
N VAL A 72 7.22 17.71 -12.02
CA VAL A 72 6.37 16.96 -11.12
C VAL A 72 7.16 15.83 -10.45
N GLU A 73 7.04 15.76 -9.13
CA GLU A 73 7.58 14.68 -8.32
C GLU A 73 6.44 13.93 -7.64
N LEU A 74 6.53 12.60 -7.64
CA LEU A 74 5.68 11.70 -6.87
C LEU A 74 6.54 11.00 -5.82
N VAL A 75 6.20 11.17 -4.56
CA VAL A 75 6.74 10.34 -3.47
C VAL A 75 5.81 9.14 -3.33
N PHE A 76 6.34 7.96 -3.60
CA PHE A 76 5.58 6.73 -3.68
C PHE A 76 6.10 5.71 -2.67
N ASP A 77 5.27 5.34 -1.71
CA ASP A 77 5.59 4.45 -0.61
C ASP A 77 4.61 3.26 -0.55
N ILE A 78 5.17 2.06 -0.33
CA ILE A 78 4.44 0.83 -0.06
C ILE A 78 4.81 0.38 1.34
N SER A 79 3.84 0.38 2.24
CA SER A 79 3.99 -0.02 3.63
C SER A 79 3.37 -1.40 3.86
N GLU A 80 4.12 -2.29 4.49
CA GLU A 80 3.65 -3.58 4.97
C GLU A 80 3.23 -3.44 6.43
N MET A 81 1.99 -3.79 6.73
CA MET A 81 1.45 -3.92 8.08
C MET A 81 1.49 -5.39 8.52
N GLU A 82 1.25 -5.66 9.78
CA GLU A 82 1.23 -7.03 10.29
C GLU A 82 0.11 -7.89 9.69
N SER A 83 -1.06 -7.27 9.43
CA SER A 83 -2.23 -7.97 8.91
C SER A 83 -3.10 -7.07 8.01
N PRO A 84 -4.07 -7.66 7.28
CA PRO A 84 -5.07 -6.89 6.54
C PRO A 84 -5.89 -5.92 7.39
N ASP A 85 -6.19 -6.28 8.66
CA ASP A 85 -6.92 -5.41 9.58
C ASP A 85 -6.16 -4.12 9.86
N PHE A 86 -4.85 -4.20 10.07
CA PHE A 86 -4.02 -3.02 10.29
C PHE A 86 -3.84 -2.17 9.03
N ALA A 87 -3.70 -2.81 7.85
CA ALA A 87 -3.66 -2.07 6.59
C ALA A 87 -4.99 -1.36 6.30
N TRP A 88 -6.10 -1.97 6.66
CA TRP A 88 -7.41 -1.34 6.60
C TRP A 88 -7.53 -0.18 7.60
N GLY A 89 -7.10 -0.40 8.83
CA GLY A 89 -7.12 0.62 9.89
C GLY A 89 -6.37 1.90 9.50
N ILE A 90 -5.14 1.76 9.00
CA ILE A 90 -4.35 2.92 8.55
C ILE A 90 -4.99 3.59 7.32
N PHE A 91 -5.58 2.85 6.38
CA PHE A 91 -6.33 3.43 5.26
C PHE A 91 -7.50 4.27 5.75
N VAL A 92 -8.34 3.72 6.65
CA VAL A 92 -9.52 4.42 7.19
C VAL A 92 -9.12 5.68 7.95
N SER A 93 -8.04 5.65 8.72
CA SER A 93 -7.54 6.82 9.47
C SER A 93 -6.95 7.90 8.57
N ASN A 94 -6.53 7.54 7.36
CA ASN A 94 -5.86 8.45 6.41
C ASN A 94 -6.76 8.94 5.27
N ARG A 95 -7.90 8.31 5.03
CA ARG A 95 -8.85 8.78 4.01
C ARG A 95 -9.55 10.06 4.44
N ASP A 96 -9.93 10.88 3.48
CA ASP A 96 -10.85 11.99 3.69
C ASP A 96 -12.30 11.44 3.73
N PRO A 97 -13.03 11.53 4.86
CA PRO A 97 -14.38 10.98 4.97
C PRO A 97 -15.41 11.68 4.06
N ASN A 98 -15.09 12.87 3.56
CA ASN A 98 -15.98 13.66 2.69
C ASN A 98 -15.76 13.37 1.20
N ARG A 99 -14.87 12.42 0.86
CA ARG A 99 -14.58 12.04 -0.52
C ARG A 99 -14.91 10.58 -0.79
N PRO A 100 -15.36 10.27 -2.01
CA PRO A 100 -15.72 8.90 -2.36
C PRO A 100 -14.51 7.95 -2.27
N VAL A 101 -14.79 6.72 -1.92
CA VAL A 101 -13.86 5.60 -2.00
C VAL A 101 -13.98 4.97 -3.37
N GLU A 102 -12.84 4.67 -3.99
CA GLU A 102 -12.73 4.02 -5.30
C GLU A 102 -12.40 2.52 -5.14
N ARG A 103 -12.75 1.73 -6.16
CA ARG A 103 -12.44 0.29 -6.21
C ARG A 103 -10.99 0.08 -6.68
N ILE A 104 -10.05 0.41 -5.80
CA ILE A 104 -8.61 0.19 -5.99
C ILE A 104 -8.13 -0.60 -4.77
N GLY A 105 -7.71 -1.84 -4.97
CA GLY A 105 -7.42 -2.77 -3.88
C GLY A 105 -8.67 -3.18 -3.11
N THR A 106 -8.55 -3.26 -1.79
CA THR A 106 -9.70 -3.41 -0.87
C THR A 106 -10.54 -2.13 -0.88
N ALA A 107 -9.87 -0.98 -0.84
CA ALA A 107 -10.43 0.35 -1.01
C ALA A 107 -9.31 1.34 -1.33
N GLY A 108 -9.60 2.33 -2.15
CA GLY A 108 -8.68 3.40 -2.49
C GLY A 108 -9.35 4.76 -2.48
N GLN A 109 -8.55 5.81 -2.45
CA GLN A 109 -9.01 7.19 -2.56
C GLN A 109 -8.00 8.02 -3.33
N VAL A 110 -8.49 8.85 -4.26
CA VAL A 110 -7.66 9.77 -5.03
C VAL A 110 -8.08 11.20 -4.75
N GLN A 111 -7.12 12.02 -4.40
CA GLN A 111 -7.24 13.46 -4.19
C GLN A 111 -6.29 14.18 -5.17
N PRO A 112 -6.39 15.50 -5.37
CA PRO A 112 -5.54 16.22 -6.32
C PRO A 112 -4.03 16.01 -6.13
N ARG A 113 -3.59 15.82 -4.89
CA ARG A 113 -2.16 15.68 -4.55
C ARG A 113 -1.81 14.41 -3.81
N ARG A 114 -2.77 13.54 -3.54
CA ARG A 114 -2.54 12.32 -2.76
C ARG A 114 -3.43 11.20 -3.25
N GLY A 115 -2.85 10.03 -3.45
CA GLY A 115 -3.56 8.80 -3.71
C GLY A 115 -3.18 7.74 -2.70
N ILE A 116 -4.16 7.02 -2.17
CA ILE A 116 -3.94 5.94 -1.20
C ILE A 116 -4.81 4.73 -1.54
N PHE A 117 -4.36 3.54 -1.19
CA PHE A 117 -5.21 2.36 -1.11
C PHE A 117 -4.69 1.33 -0.09
N ALA A 118 -5.58 0.46 0.37
CA ALA A 118 -5.23 -0.75 1.09
C ALA A 118 -5.49 -1.98 0.22
N LYS A 119 -4.60 -2.99 0.30
CA LYS A 119 -4.81 -4.31 -0.28
C LYS A 119 -4.07 -5.36 0.56
N ASP A 120 -4.82 -6.34 1.07
CA ASP A 120 -4.27 -7.31 2.01
C ASP A 120 -3.58 -6.60 3.17
N LYS A 121 -2.35 -6.95 3.51
CA LYS A 121 -1.53 -6.32 4.55
C LYS A 121 -0.78 -5.06 4.09
N TYR A 122 -1.01 -4.58 2.88
CA TYR A 122 -0.29 -3.43 2.31
C TYR A 122 -1.14 -2.17 2.32
N PHE A 123 -0.52 -1.08 2.76
CA PHE A 123 -1.01 0.29 2.60
C PHE A 123 -0.08 1.02 1.64
N VAL A 124 -0.67 1.61 0.61
CA VAL A 124 0.04 2.33 -0.46
C VAL A 124 -0.33 3.79 -0.42
N GLU A 125 0.68 4.65 -0.51
CA GLU A 125 0.52 6.09 -0.58
C GLU A 125 1.39 6.69 -1.67
N ILE A 126 0.82 7.63 -2.42
CA ILE A 126 1.56 8.45 -3.40
C ILE A 126 1.18 9.91 -3.18
N ALA A 127 2.17 10.74 -2.91
CA ALA A 127 2.02 12.19 -2.77
C ALA A 127 2.67 12.93 -3.95
N ALA A 128 1.97 13.94 -4.50
CA ALA A 128 2.42 14.71 -5.66
C ALA A 128 2.86 16.13 -5.30
N ASN A 129 3.95 16.59 -5.89
CA ASN A 129 4.46 17.97 -5.86
C ASN A 129 4.79 18.43 -7.29
N PRO A 130 4.71 19.74 -7.61
CA PRO A 130 4.16 20.84 -6.80
C PRO A 130 2.64 20.77 -6.63
N ALA A 131 2.06 21.80 -6.01
CA ALA A 131 0.61 21.96 -5.91
C ALA A 131 -0.05 21.98 -7.29
N GLY A 132 -1.20 21.32 -7.40
CA GLY A 132 -1.94 21.14 -8.65
C GLY A 132 -2.86 19.94 -8.59
N ASP A 133 -3.61 19.68 -9.66
CA ASP A 133 -4.42 18.48 -9.77
C ASP A 133 -3.66 17.40 -10.55
N HIS A 134 -3.22 16.39 -9.81
CA HIS A 134 -2.52 15.21 -10.31
C HIS A 134 -3.38 13.94 -10.24
N SER A 135 -4.68 14.06 -10.02
CA SER A 135 -5.60 12.94 -9.76
C SER A 135 -5.55 11.86 -10.83
N GLU A 136 -5.47 12.24 -12.11
CA GLU A 136 -5.39 11.27 -13.21
C GLU A 136 -4.11 10.45 -13.15
N THR A 137 -2.98 11.11 -12.96
CA THR A 137 -1.68 10.44 -12.81
C THR A 137 -1.64 9.54 -11.59
N LEU A 138 -2.09 10.03 -10.44
CA LEU A 138 -2.15 9.26 -9.20
C LEU A 138 -3.01 8.01 -9.37
N ARG A 139 -4.19 8.15 -9.98
CA ARG A 139 -5.09 7.01 -10.27
C ARG A 139 -4.43 5.99 -11.19
N ALA A 140 -3.70 6.42 -12.21
CA ALA A 140 -2.99 5.52 -13.11
C ALA A 140 -1.92 4.70 -12.37
N PHE A 141 -1.11 5.34 -11.51
CA PHE A 141 -0.13 4.65 -10.67
C PHE A 141 -0.79 3.67 -9.70
N LEU A 142 -1.81 4.11 -8.96
CA LEU A 142 -2.50 3.24 -7.99
C LEU A 142 -3.14 2.03 -8.66
N THR A 143 -3.82 2.21 -9.81
CA THR A 143 -4.46 1.11 -10.55
C THR A 143 -3.44 0.11 -11.10
N TYR A 144 -2.27 0.58 -11.53
CA TYR A 144 -1.20 -0.31 -11.96
C TYR A 144 -0.66 -1.12 -10.77
N TRP A 145 -0.34 -0.44 -9.67
CA TRP A 145 0.26 -1.08 -8.50
C TRP A 145 -0.72 -1.97 -7.73
N GLU A 146 -2.00 -1.65 -7.76
CA GLU A 146 -3.04 -2.53 -7.24
C GLU A 146 -2.93 -3.94 -7.82
N LYS A 147 -2.65 -4.07 -9.12
CA LYS A 147 -2.47 -5.36 -9.79
C LYS A 147 -1.15 -6.06 -9.44
N LYS A 148 -0.14 -5.32 -9.00
CA LYS A 148 1.18 -5.82 -8.63
C LYS A 148 1.28 -6.23 -7.16
N ILE A 149 0.57 -5.53 -6.28
CA ILE A 149 0.49 -5.87 -4.86
C ILE A 149 -0.23 -7.23 -4.70
N PRO A 150 0.41 -8.22 -4.06
CA PRO A 150 -0.22 -9.51 -3.82
C PRO A 150 -1.32 -9.43 -2.77
N GLY A 151 -2.14 -10.49 -2.69
CA GLY A 151 -3.11 -10.67 -1.63
C GLY A 151 -4.54 -10.34 -2.01
N SER A 152 -5.43 -10.39 -1.01
CA SER A 152 -6.87 -10.27 -1.15
C SER A 152 -7.32 -8.81 -1.27
N THR A 153 -8.40 -8.58 -2.01
CA THR A 153 -9.13 -7.30 -2.05
C THR A 153 -10.40 -7.31 -1.19
N LYS A 154 -10.61 -8.39 -0.42
CA LYS A 154 -11.77 -8.50 0.47
C LYS A 154 -11.59 -7.57 1.67
N LEU A 155 -12.68 -7.00 2.16
CA LEU A 155 -12.68 -6.31 3.45
C LEU A 155 -12.24 -7.26 4.56
N PRO A 156 -11.46 -6.79 5.53
CA PRO A 156 -11.13 -7.55 6.71
C PRO A 156 -12.38 -7.99 7.47
N GLU A 157 -12.33 -9.18 8.07
CA GLU A 157 -13.47 -9.73 8.82
C GLU A 157 -13.87 -8.86 10.01
N ALA A 158 -12.89 -8.19 10.63
CA ALA A 158 -13.11 -7.27 11.76
C ALA A 158 -14.11 -6.16 11.46
N VAL A 159 -14.28 -5.75 10.20
CA VAL A 159 -15.28 -4.76 9.79
C VAL A 159 -16.70 -5.23 10.10
N ASN A 160 -16.95 -6.54 10.06
CA ASN A 160 -18.25 -7.13 10.33
C ASN A 160 -18.57 -7.27 11.83
N TRP A 161 -17.61 -6.97 12.72
CA TRP A 161 -17.81 -7.02 14.17
C TRP A 161 -18.53 -5.78 14.71
N PHE A 162 -18.58 -4.72 13.94
CA PHE A 162 -19.30 -3.51 14.32
C PHE A 162 -20.80 -3.68 14.05
N PRO A 163 -21.69 -3.21 14.95
CA PRO A 163 -23.12 -3.20 14.69
C PRO A 163 -23.42 -2.33 13.46
N GLU A 164 -24.36 -2.82 12.64
CA GLU A 164 -24.79 -2.05 11.44
C GLU A 164 -25.48 -0.73 11.81
N GLU A 165 -26.08 -0.66 12.99
CA GLU A 165 -26.76 0.52 13.50
C GLU A 165 -25.73 1.56 13.93
N GLY A 166 -25.74 2.72 13.27
CA GLY A 166 -24.80 3.83 13.51
C GLY A 166 -23.53 3.78 12.67
N LEU A 167 -23.35 2.78 11.80
CA LEU A 167 -22.28 2.79 10.80
C LEU A 167 -22.55 3.85 9.73
N ASN A 168 -21.60 4.74 9.52
CA ASN A 168 -21.58 5.59 8.34
C ASN A 168 -21.32 4.68 7.14
N LYS A 169 -22.30 4.55 6.25
CA LYS A 169 -22.23 3.63 5.08
C LYS A 169 -21.66 4.32 3.83
N ASP A 170 -21.12 5.54 3.98
CA ASP A 170 -20.56 6.35 2.89
C ASP A 170 -19.07 6.07 2.67
#